data_7b3d47e87444ab1addf57ea625bba266
#
_entry.id   7b3d47e87444ab1addf57ea625bba266
#
_cell.length_a   1.000
_cell.length_b   1.000
_cell.length_c   1.000
_cell.angle_alpha   90.00
_cell.angle_beta   90.00
_cell.angle_gamma   90.00
#
_symmetry.space_group_name_H-M   'P 1'
#
loop_
_entity.id
_entity.type
_entity.pdbx_description
1 polymer ?
#
loop_
_entity_poly.entity_id
_entity_poly.type
_entity_poly.pdbx_seq_one_letter_code
_entity_poly.pdbx_strand_id
1 'polypeptide(L)'
;MIVLVPTDIETRGESLLRIADGWDGPGSKAPDRWTVLLVVLLLRELVAEGYPTPFLYPTEAGGVRAEWPTAKQPRDVSVDFDRVEVGAYYYVLDMTTGDVDDGEHRWDAAEIAATLRRLLIKESP
;
A
#
# COMPACT_ATOMS: atom_id res chain seq x y z
N MET A 1 7.97 -5.14 -31.84
CA MET A 1 8.47 -4.39 -30.64
C MET A 1 7.48 -4.55 -29.51
N ILE A 2 7.97 -4.98 -28.36
CA ILE A 2 7.13 -5.08 -27.17
C ILE A 2 7.09 -3.73 -26.48
N VAL A 3 5.89 -3.16 -26.34
CA VAL A 3 5.69 -1.94 -25.57
C VAL A 3 5.25 -2.33 -24.16
N LEU A 4 6.07 -2.01 -23.18
CA LEU A 4 5.72 -2.22 -21.78
C LEU A 4 4.91 -1.01 -21.29
N VAL A 5 3.63 -1.25 -21.02
CA VAL A 5 2.76 -0.23 -20.42
C VAL A 5 2.84 -0.39 -18.91
N PRO A 6 3.18 0.67 -18.15
CA PRO A 6 3.18 0.59 -16.69
C PRO A 6 1.80 0.20 -16.18
N THR A 7 1.77 -0.64 -15.15
CA THR A 7 0.52 -0.96 -14.45
C THR A 7 0.08 0.25 -13.62
N ASP A 8 -1.20 0.27 -13.22
CA ASP A 8 -1.71 1.35 -12.36
C ASP A 8 -0.89 1.50 -11.08
N ILE A 9 -0.45 0.39 -10.49
CA ILE A 9 0.35 0.46 -9.26
C ILE A 9 1.72 1.10 -9.51
N GLU A 10 2.34 0.84 -10.64
CA GLU A 10 3.62 1.47 -11.02
C GLU A 10 3.44 2.96 -11.24
N THR A 11 2.38 3.36 -11.93
CA THR A 11 2.07 4.77 -12.17
C THR A 11 1.82 5.52 -10.87
N ARG A 12 1.10 4.91 -9.95
CA ARG A 12 0.85 5.48 -8.61
C ARG A 12 2.14 5.63 -7.81
N GLY A 13 3.02 4.64 -7.88
CA GLY A 13 4.34 4.71 -7.25
C GLY A 13 5.20 5.83 -7.82
N GLU A 14 5.22 6.00 -9.14
CA GLU A 14 5.96 7.09 -9.79
C GLU A 14 5.47 8.47 -9.32
N SER A 15 4.17 8.63 -9.13
CA SER A 15 3.59 9.86 -8.61
C SER A 15 4.13 10.19 -7.22
N LEU A 16 4.31 9.19 -6.37
CA LEU A 16 4.89 9.37 -5.03
C LEU A 16 6.35 9.83 -5.10
N LEU A 17 7.12 9.34 -6.07
CA LEU A 17 8.52 9.72 -6.22
C LEU A 17 8.73 11.18 -6.65
N ARG A 18 7.68 11.86 -7.08
CA ARG A 18 7.72 13.28 -7.46
C ARG A 18 7.40 14.23 -6.30
N ILE A 19 6.97 13.69 -5.18
CA ILE A 19 6.61 14.50 -4.00
C ILE A 19 7.88 14.95 -3.29
N ALA A 20 7.93 16.24 -2.92
CA ALA A 20 9.08 16.84 -2.25
C ALA A 20 8.84 16.99 -0.74
N ASP A 21 9.91 17.18 0.03
CA ASP A 21 9.81 17.54 1.45
C ASP A 21 8.94 18.79 1.62
N GLY A 22 8.15 18.81 2.67
CA GLY A 22 7.25 19.92 2.95
C GLY A 22 5.92 19.86 2.20
N TRP A 23 5.61 18.77 1.51
CA TRP A 23 4.38 18.64 0.71
C TRP A 23 3.09 18.82 1.53
N ASP A 24 3.13 18.49 2.83
CA ASP A 24 1.99 18.61 3.75
C ASP A 24 2.29 19.58 4.89
N GLY A 25 3.10 20.58 4.62
CA GLY A 25 3.51 21.59 5.60
C GLY A 25 4.88 21.32 6.21
N PRO A 26 5.30 22.21 7.13
CA PRO A 26 6.62 22.12 7.75
C PRO A 26 6.83 20.78 8.45
N GLY A 27 7.97 20.15 8.19
CA GLY A 27 8.35 18.88 8.81
C GLY A 27 7.87 17.64 8.09
N SER A 28 6.96 17.75 7.11
CA SER A 28 6.58 16.60 6.30
C SER A 28 7.72 16.17 5.39
N LYS A 29 7.89 14.86 5.23
CA LYS A 29 8.97 14.28 4.43
C LYS A 29 8.45 13.75 3.11
N ALA A 30 9.26 13.88 2.08
CA ALA A 30 9.03 13.18 0.82
C ALA A 30 9.02 11.66 1.09
N PRO A 31 8.21 10.89 0.33
CA PRO A 31 8.25 9.44 0.44
C PRO A 31 9.67 8.90 0.23
N ASP A 32 10.12 8.01 1.10
CA ASP A 32 11.41 7.37 0.98
C ASP A 32 11.45 6.52 -0.29
N ARG A 33 12.44 6.77 -1.13
CA ARG A 33 12.53 6.14 -2.45
C ARG A 33 12.53 4.61 -2.38
N TRP A 34 13.32 4.05 -1.46
CA TRP A 34 13.40 2.59 -1.30
C TRP A 34 12.09 2.00 -0.81
N THR A 35 11.40 2.70 0.11
CA THR A 35 10.08 2.29 0.58
C THR A 35 9.09 2.25 -0.58
N VAL A 36 9.04 3.30 -1.40
CA VAL A 36 8.15 3.34 -2.58
C VAL A 36 8.43 2.17 -3.51
N LEU A 37 9.70 1.92 -3.85
CA LEU A 37 10.06 0.86 -4.79
C LEU A 37 9.70 -0.52 -4.25
N LEU A 38 9.95 -0.79 -2.98
CA LEU A 38 9.62 -2.08 -2.36
C LEU A 38 8.11 -2.29 -2.24
N VAL A 39 7.36 -1.25 -1.90
CA VAL A 39 5.89 -1.29 -1.85
C VAL A 39 5.32 -1.60 -3.23
N VAL A 40 5.81 -0.93 -4.27
CA VAL A 40 5.36 -1.18 -5.65
C VAL A 40 5.62 -2.63 -6.06
N LEU A 41 6.81 -3.15 -5.79
CA LEU A 41 7.15 -4.54 -6.13
C LEU A 41 6.23 -5.54 -5.41
N LEU A 42 5.98 -5.34 -4.13
CA LEU A 42 5.10 -6.20 -3.35
C LEU A 42 3.66 -6.15 -3.85
N LEU A 43 3.12 -4.95 -4.04
CA LEU A 43 1.73 -4.78 -4.45
C LEU A 43 1.49 -5.20 -5.90
N ARG A 44 2.48 -5.01 -6.78
CA ARG A 44 2.41 -5.48 -8.16
C ARG A 44 2.22 -6.99 -8.23
N GLU A 45 2.92 -7.72 -7.37
CA GLU A 45 2.76 -9.18 -7.28
C GLU A 45 1.34 -9.57 -6.87
N LEU A 46 0.77 -8.90 -5.86
CA LEU A 46 -0.60 -9.14 -5.41
C LEU A 46 -1.63 -8.81 -6.49
N VAL A 47 -1.45 -7.71 -7.20
CA VAL A 47 -2.33 -7.34 -8.32
C VAL A 47 -2.27 -8.39 -9.43
N ALA A 48 -1.08 -8.91 -9.74
CA ALA A 48 -0.92 -9.98 -10.72
C ALA A 48 -1.62 -11.28 -10.29
N GLU A 49 -1.79 -11.52 -8.99
CA GLU A 49 -2.53 -12.66 -8.45
C GLU A 49 -4.04 -12.47 -8.48
N GLY A 50 -4.54 -11.29 -8.82
CA GLY A 50 -5.97 -11.01 -8.92
C GLY A 50 -6.53 -10.16 -7.77
N TYR A 51 -5.71 -9.67 -6.87
CA TYR A 51 -6.15 -8.76 -5.82
C TYR A 51 -6.35 -7.34 -6.40
N PRO A 52 -7.28 -6.54 -5.84
CA PRO A 52 -7.53 -5.21 -6.36
C PRO A 52 -6.34 -4.28 -6.17
N THR A 53 -6.23 -3.30 -7.07
CA THR A 53 -5.18 -2.28 -7.00
C THR A 53 -5.55 -1.26 -5.92
N PRO A 54 -4.70 -1.03 -4.91
CA PRO A 54 -4.95 -0.03 -3.90
C PRO A 54 -4.66 1.38 -4.38
N PHE A 55 -5.20 2.37 -3.70
CA PHE A 55 -4.72 3.74 -3.79
C PHE A 55 -3.46 3.87 -2.96
N LEU A 56 -2.53 4.69 -3.41
CA LEU A 56 -1.28 4.96 -2.70
C LEU A 56 -1.22 6.43 -2.30
N TYR A 57 -0.87 6.67 -1.05
CA TYR A 57 -0.74 8.01 -0.48
C TYR A 57 0.59 8.14 0.24
N PRO A 58 1.20 9.34 0.23
CA PRO A 58 2.36 9.59 1.06
C PRO A 58 1.93 9.76 2.52
N THR A 59 2.80 9.38 3.46
CA THR A 59 2.64 9.72 4.88
C THR A 59 3.60 10.83 5.26
N GLU A 60 3.26 11.61 6.29
CA GLU A 60 4.09 12.75 6.71
C GLU A 60 5.51 12.34 7.12
N ALA A 61 5.67 11.11 7.58
CA ALA A 61 6.95 10.58 8.04
C ALA A 61 7.84 10.03 6.92
N GLY A 62 7.40 10.12 5.66
CA GLY A 62 8.17 9.63 4.51
C GLY A 62 7.86 8.19 4.12
N GLY A 63 6.76 7.64 4.64
CA GLY A 63 6.27 6.32 4.25
C GLY A 63 5.23 6.38 3.15
N VAL A 64 4.56 5.24 2.95
CA VAL A 64 3.49 5.06 1.95
C VAL A 64 2.30 4.39 2.61
N ARG A 65 1.11 4.92 2.38
CA ARG A 65 -0.14 4.26 2.76
C ARG A 65 -0.79 3.66 1.54
N ALA A 66 -1.16 2.39 1.63
CA ALA A 66 -1.98 1.72 0.63
C ALA A 66 -3.38 1.53 1.21
N GLU A 67 -4.41 1.88 0.43
CA GLU A 67 -5.80 1.76 0.86
C GLU A 67 -6.63 0.99 -0.16
N TRP A 68 -7.42 0.04 0.34
CA TRP A 68 -8.42 -0.69 -0.42
C TRP A 68 -9.79 -0.30 0.11
N PRO A 69 -10.51 0.59 -0.59
CA PRO A 69 -11.82 1.04 -0.15
C PRO A 69 -12.90 -0.03 -0.29
N THR A 70 -14.00 0.15 0.47
CA THR A 70 -15.10 -0.82 0.54
C THR A 70 -15.94 -0.96 -0.72
N ALA A 71 -15.73 -0.17 -1.76
CA ALA A 71 -16.54 -0.24 -3.00
C ALA A 71 -16.58 -1.66 -3.60
N LYS A 72 -15.51 -2.44 -3.43
CA LYS A 72 -15.40 -3.83 -3.92
C LYS A 72 -14.93 -4.80 -2.85
N GLN A 73 -14.83 -4.36 -1.62
CA GLN A 73 -14.37 -5.16 -0.49
C GLN A 73 -15.37 -5.03 0.66
N PRO A 74 -15.67 -6.10 1.40
CA PRO A 74 -16.58 -6.00 2.55
C PRO A 74 -15.99 -5.22 3.73
N ARG A 75 -14.70 -4.91 3.69
CA ARG A 75 -13.98 -4.22 4.76
C ARG A 75 -13.05 -3.18 4.17
N ASP A 76 -12.85 -2.08 4.90
CA ASP A 76 -11.80 -1.13 4.61
C ASP A 76 -10.47 -1.72 5.06
N VAL A 77 -9.52 -1.79 4.16
CA VAL A 77 -8.16 -2.27 4.45
C VAL A 77 -7.16 -1.16 4.15
N SER A 78 -6.30 -0.87 5.10
CA SER A 78 -5.19 0.06 4.87
C SER A 78 -3.90 -0.50 5.46
N VAL A 79 -2.79 -0.15 4.84
CA VAL A 79 -1.45 -0.50 5.34
C VAL A 79 -0.59 0.73 5.25
N ASP A 80 0.00 1.12 6.38
CA ASP A 80 1.03 2.15 6.41
C ASP A 80 2.38 1.43 6.35
N PHE A 81 3.05 1.59 5.21
CA PHE A 81 4.43 1.15 5.06
C PHE A 81 5.32 2.29 5.52
N ASP A 82 5.88 2.14 6.69
CA ASP A 82 6.89 3.06 7.16
C ASP A 82 8.20 2.86 6.40
N ARG A 83 9.21 3.67 6.72
CA ARG A 83 10.52 3.47 6.11
C ARG A 83 10.98 2.03 6.35
N VAL A 84 11.76 1.50 5.41
CA VAL A 84 12.17 0.08 5.38
C VAL A 84 12.70 -0.44 6.70
N GLU A 85 13.40 0.40 7.46
CA GLU A 85 13.96 0.02 8.77
C GLU A 85 12.92 -0.03 9.90
N VAL A 86 11.70 0.44 9.69
CA VAL A 86 10.66 0.50 10.75
C VAL A 86 9.62 -0.59 10.61
N GLY A 87 9.05 -0.76 9.42
CA GLY A 87 8.06 -1.82 9.17
C GLY A 87 6.75 -1.32 8.60
N ALA A 88 5.70 -2.11 8.78
CA ALA A 88 4.37 -1.84 8.26
C ALA A 88 3.32 -2.06 9.33
N TYR A 89 2.27 -1.23 9.29
CA TYR A 89 1.11 -1.33 10.17
C TYR A 89 -0.14 -1.50 9.33
N TYR A 90 -0.91 -2.57 9.56
CA TYR A 90 -2.18 -2.77 8.88
C TYR A 90 -3.37 -2.47 9.78
N TYR A 91 -4.44 -2.00 9.17
CA TYR A 91 -5.70 -1.67 9.83
C TYR A 91 -6.85 -2.12 8.95
N VAL A 92 -7.78 -2.86 9.52
CA VAL A 92 -8.97 -3.35 8.83
C VAL A 92 -10.21 -2.95 9.63
N LEU A 93 -11.16 -2.31 8.98
CA LEU A 93 -12.45 -1.97 9.58
C LEU A 93 -13.56 -2.68 8.82
N ASP A 94 -14.32 -3.52 9.54
CA ASP A 94 -15.54 -4.11 9.02
C ASP A 94 -16.68 -3.11 9.17
N MET A 95 -17.15 -2.58 8.05
CA MET A 95 -18.18 -1.54 8.04
C MET A 95 -19.55 -2.07 8.50
N THR A 96 -19.79 -3.37 8.45
CA THR A 96 -21.05 -3.98 8.85
C THR A 96 -21.12 -4.17 10.37
N THR A 97 -20.03 -4.66 10.97
CA THR A 97 -20.00 -4.99 12.40
C THR A 97 -19.33 -3.92 13.25
N GLY A 98 -18.52 -3.05 12.65
CA GLY A 98 -17.67 -2.10 13.36
C GLY A 98 -16.41 -2.73 13.95
N ASP A 99 -16.16 -4.02 13.69
CA ASP A 99 -14.97 -4.69 14.20
C ASP A 99 -13.71 -4.17 13.56
N VAL A 100 -12.64 -4.08 14.36
CA VAL A 100 -11.33 -3.64 13.94
C VAL A 100 -10.33 -4.77 14.12
N ASP A 101 -9.49 -4.99 13.11
CA ASP A 101 -8.32 -5.86 13.19
C ASP A 101 -7.12 -5.02 12.79
N ASP A 102 -6.04 -5.08 13.56
CA ASP A 102 -4.83 -4.33 13.27
C ASP A 102 -3.59 -5.07 13.75
N GLY A 103 -2.46 -4.69 13.22
CA GLY A 103 -1.19 -5.28 13.62
C GLY A 103 0.01 -4.66 12.93
N GLU A 104 1.18 -5.02 13.41
CA GLU A 104 2.44 -4.54 12.90
C GLU A 104 3.30 -5.70 12.39
N HIS A 105 4.08 -5.42 11.36
CA HIS A 105 5.11 -6.30 10.86
C HIS A 105 6.41 -5.53 10.73
N ARG A 106 7.53 -6.18 11.02
CA ARG A 106 8.81 -5.71 10.51
C ARG A 106 8.78 -5.80 8.98
N TRP A 107 9.66 -5.07 8.33
CA TRP A 107 9.73 -5.10 6.87
C TRP A 107 10.18 -6.48 6.38
N ASP A 108 9.22 -7.38 6.25
CA ASP A 108 9.36 -8.69 5.64
C ASP A 108 8.28 -8.78 4.56
N ALA A 109 8.70 -8.73 3.32
CA ALA A 109 7.77 -8.72 2.19
C ALA A 109 6.88 -9.96 2.15
N ALA A 110 7.43 -11.13 2.50
CA ALA A 110 6.65 -12.38 2.50
C ALA A 110 5.56 -12.38 3.58
N GLU A 111 5.86 -11.90 4.79
CA GLU A 111 4.88 -11.82 5.88
C GLU A 111 3.79 -10.79 5.57
N ILE A 112 4.19 -9.61 5.08
CA ILE A 112 3.25 -8.55 4.71
C ILE A 112 2.32 -9.05 3.59
N ALA A 113 2.87 -9.69 2.56
CA ALA A 113 2.08 -10.26 1.47
C ALA A 113 1.11 -11.33 1.96
N ALA A 114 1.55 -12.22 2.86
CA ALA A 114 0.69 -13.24 3.45
C ALA A 114 -0.48 -12.61 4.23
N THR A 115 -0.21 -11.56 5.00
CA THR A 115 -1.24 -10.82 5.72
C THR A 115 -2.24 -10.20 4.76
N LEU A 116 -1.77 -9.55 3.70
CA LEU A 116 -2.65 -8.94 2.71
C LEU A 116 -3.48 -9.98 1.96
N ARG A 117 -2.92 -11.12 1.62
CA ARG A 117 -3.68 -12.22 1.00
C ARG A 117 -4.80 -12.73 1.92
N ARG A 118 -4.59 -12.70 3.22
CA ARG A 118 -5.61 -13.06 4.21
C ARG A 118 -6.70 -11.99 4.33
N LEU A 119 -6.33 -10.72 4.25
CA LEU A 119 -7.24 -9.60 4.48
C LEU A 119 -8.04 -9.20 3.24
N LEU A 120 -7.46 -9.34 2.06
CA LEU A 120 -8.06 -8.91 0.80
C LEU A 120 -8.85 -10.04 0.15
N ILE A 121 -9.85 -9.66 -0.64
CA ILE A 121 -10.62 -10.58 -1.48
C ILE A 121 -10.22 -10.32 -2.93
N LYS A 122 -9.89 -11.39 -3.65
CA LYS A 122 -9.58 -11.29 -5.07
C LYS A 122 -10.77 -10.78 -5.86
N GLU A 123 -10.51 -9.96 -6.85
CA GLU A 123 -11.53 -9.60 -7.82
C GLU A 123 -11.95 -10.86 -8.58
N SER A 124 -13.20 -10.87 -9.04
CA SER A 124 -13.72 -12.02 -9.79
C SER A 124 -12.83 -12.33 -10.98
N PRO A 125 -12.56 -13.62 -11.24
CA PRO A 125 -11.77 -14.04 -12.38
C PRO A 125 -12.43 -13.67 -13.69
#